data_5024d2869f9ee234a338ba99608073bf
#
_entry.id   5024d2869f9ee234a338ba99608073bf
#
_cell.length_a   1.000
_cell.length_b   1.000
_cell.length_c   1.000
_cell.angle_alpha   90.00
_cell.angle_beta   90.00
_cell.angle_gamma   90.00
#
_symmetry.space_group_name_H-M   'P 1'
#
loop_
_entity.id
_entity.type
_entity.pdbx_description
1 polymer ?
#
loop_
_entity_poly.entity_id
_entity_poly.type
_entity_poly.pdbx_seq_one_letter_code
_entity_poly.pdbx_strand_id
1 'polypeptide(L)'
;MTFGEKLRTRRQELGLTQRQVVGDRITRNMLSQLENDQAKPSVATLEYLAQVLQVSPAWFLDSSAADGDLCLARARQALAEKDYDGCLSVLERLADTGDEALLLDSMASLLSAEQALGDERFQQAEALARRAADSAEKSLYRSPELCVRSSAVIARCRTEAKDGAEQAVDDYKKVYLQAQNNVRYHLFLARYALEQEHIQAAEREIWSIAELPEENRAEYLILRGRIAVRKEEYEKAKLYLQQAETDALPKILRRELYRCMELCSRETGDYRSAYEYAAKQLAL
;
A
#
# COMPACT_ATOMS: atom_id res chain seq x y z
N MET A 1 28.62 2.22 -2.85
CA MET A 1 30.02 2.13 -3.39
C MET A 1 30.36 0.65 -3.59
N THR A 2 30.89 0.30 -4.76
CA THR A 2 31.34 -1.07 -5.03
C THR A 2 32.61 -1.42 -4.24
N PHE A 3 32.97 -2.70 -4.16
CA PHE A 3 34.21 -3.16 -3.56
C PHE A 3 35.44 -2.45 -4.17
N GLY A 4 35.50 -2.38 -5.49
CA GLY A 4 36.61 -1.76 -6.22
C GLY A 4 36.72 -0.25 -6.00
N GLU A 5 35.56 0.45 -5.99
CA GLU A 5 35.52 1.88 -5.66
C GLU A 5 36.04 2.16 -4.25
N LYS A 6 35.64 1.36 -3.25
CA LYS A 6 36.09 1.48 -1.88
C LYS A 6 37.62 1.26 -1.78
N LEU A 7 38.09 0.19 -2.38
CA LEU A 7 39.50 -0.17 -2.44
C LEU A 7 40.32 0.98 -3.01
N ARG A 8 39.91 1.54 -4.12
CA ARG A 8 40.57 2.65 -4.80
C ARG A 8 40.52 3.92 -3.99
N THR A 9 39.37 4.29 -3.45
CA THR A 9 39.17 5.49 -2.63
C THR A 9 40.07 5.44 -1.38
N ARG A 10 40.02 4.31 -0.64
CA ARG A 10 40.83 4.16 0.58
C ARG A 10 42.34 4.17 0.31
N ARG A 11 42.76 3.54 -0.78
CA ARG A 11 44.17 3.64 -1.22
C ARG A 11 44.57 5.08 -1.48
N GLN A 12 43.75 5.86 -2.16
CA GLN A 12 44.01 7.27 -2.48
C GLN A 12 44.01 8.16 -1.22
N GLU A 13 43.09 7.92 -0.29
CA GLU A 13 43.07 8.62 1.01
C GLU A 13 44.38 8.44 1.79
N LEU A 14 44.95 7.25 1.74
CA LEU A 14 46.23 6.94 2.38
C LEU A 14 47.45 7.38 1.55
N GLY A 15 47.23 7.99 0.37
CA GLY A 15 48.32 8.42 -0.52
C GLY A 15 49.14 7.27 -1.13
N LEU A 16 48.62 6.03 -1.11
CA LEU A 16 49.33 4.85 -1.57
C LEU A 16 49.21 4.68 -3.08
N THR A 17 50.32 4.34 -3.73
CA THR A 17 50.32 3.88 -5.11
C THR A 17 49.89 2.41 -5.21
N GLN A 18 49.39 2.00 -6.36
CA GLN A 18 49.09 0.57 -6.60
C GLN A 18 50.25 -0.35 -6.27
N ARG A 19 51.47 0.06 -6.59
CA ARG A 19 52.71 -0.69 -6.33
C ARG A 19 52.96 -0.92 -4.84
N GLN A 20 52.66 0.08 -4.01
CA GLN A 20 52.77 -0.05 -2.55
C GLN A 20 51.72 -0.97 -1.94
N VAL A 21 50.52 -0.99 -2.49
CA VAL A 21 49.42 -1.88 -2.01
C VAL A 21 49.68 -3.32 -2.43
N VAL A 22 50.28 -3.56 -3.58
CA VAL A 22 50.53 -4.92 -4.13
C VAL A 22 51.48 -5.74 -3.23
N GLY A 23 52.55 -5.12 -2.72
CA GLY A 23 53.55 -5.85 -1.93
C GLY A 23 54.02 -7.13 -2.66
N ASP A 24 54.25 -8.20 -1.87
CA ASP A 24 54.65 -9.52 -2.38
C ASP A 24 53.49 -10.53 -2.45
N ARG A 25 52.26 -10.13 -2.11
CA ARG A 25 51.10 -11.02 -1.94
C ARG A 25 50.17 -11.08 -3.13
N ILE A 26 50.07 -9.98 -3.89
CA ILE A 26 49.18 -9.90 -5.05
C ILE A 26 49.90 -9.25 -6.23
N THR A 27 49.43 -9.43 -7.44
CA THR A 27 50.00 -8.78 -8.62
C THR A 27 49.29 -7.43 -8.90
N ARG A 28 50.01 -6.52 -9.59
CA ARG A 28 49.44 -5.23 -10.01
C ARG A 28 48.22 -5.41 -10.90
N ASN A 29 48.24 -6.42 -11.74
CA ASN A 29 47.08 -6.76 -12.59
C ASN A 29 45.87 -7.18 -11.76
N MET A 30 46.10 -8.03 -10.76
CA MET A 30 45.03 -8.45 -9.84
C MET A 30 44.47 -7.26 -9.05
N LEU A 31 45.29 -6.36 -8.53
CA LEU A 31 44.79 -5.15 -7.85
C LEU A 31 43.98 -4.27 -8.79
N SER A 32 44.44 -4.08 -10.06
CA SER A 32 43.70 -3.32 -11.06
C SER A 32 42.34 -3.94 -11.38
N GLN A 33 42.27 -5.27 -11.50
CA GLN A 33 40.99 -5.99 -11.72
C GLN A 33 40.04 -5.86 -10.51
N LEU A 34 40.56 -5.90 -9.29
CA LEU A 34 39.80 -5.69 -8.07
C LEU A 34 39.28 -4.24 -7.96
N GLU A 35 40.11 -3.22 -8.29
CA GLU A 35 39.72 -1.80 -8.28
C GLU A 35 38.67 -1.44 -9.35
N ASN A 36 38.55 -2.26 -10.39
CA ASN A 36 37.56 -2.12 -11.47
C ASN A 36 36.39 -3.13 -11.37
N ASP A 37 36.26 -3.84 -10.24
CA ASP A 37 35.22 -4.87 -10.00
C ASP A 37 35.18 -6.00 -11.05
N GLN A 38 36.32 -6.23 -11.73
CA GLN A 38 36.44 -7.31 -12.74
C GLN A 38 36.80 -8.66 -12.11
N ALA A 39 37.18 -8.69 -10.84
CA ALA A 39 37.48 -9.89 -10.08
C ALA A 39 36.98 -9.74 -8.64
N LYS A 40 36.67 -10.89 -8.00
CA LYS A 40 36.39 -10.94 -6.56
C LYS A 40 37.61 -11.41 -5.79
N PRO A 41 37.96 -10.77 -4.63
CA PRO A 41 39.10 -11.22 -3.84
C PRO A 41 38.80 -12.55 -3.15
N SER A 42 39.83 -13.36 -2.96
CA SER A 42 39.76 -14.46 -1.98
C SER A 42 39.77 -13.92 -0.55
N VAL A 43 39.36 -14.73 0.44
CA VAL A 43 39.39 -14.33 1.85
C VAL A 43 40.79 -13.88 2.26
N ALA A 44 41.83 -14.62 1.88
CA ALA A 44 43.22 -14.26 2.16
C ALA A 44 43.67 -12.94 1.49
N THR A 45 43.17 -12.66 0.27
CA THR A 45 43.40 -11.39 -0.42
C THR A 45 42.68 -10.24 0.27
N LEU A 46 41.45 -10.47 0.73
CA LEU A 46 40.63 -9.49 1.46
C LEU A 46 41.32 -9.09 2.79
N GLU A 47 41.75 -10.08 3.55
CA GLU A 47 42.47 -9.87 4.82
C GLU A 47 43.78 -9.09 4.59
N TYR A 48 44.53 -9.44 3.58
CA TYR A 48 45.76 -8.73 3.20
C TYR A 48 45.50 -7.26 2.84
N LEU A 49 44.49 -7.01 1.98
CA LEU A 49 44.13 -5.66 1.58
C LEU A 49 43.62 -4.83 2.77
N ALA A 50 42.86 -5.43 3.65
CA ALA A 50 42.35 -4.82 4.89
C ALA A 50 43.50 -4.39 5.79
N GLN A 51 44.51 -5.23 5.96
CA GLN A 51 45.72 -4.93 6.74
C GLN A 51 46.53 -3.77 6.14
N VAL A 52 46.78 -3.79 4.82
CA VAL A 52 47.55 -2.77 4.12
C VAL A 52 46.85 -1.42 4.13
N LEU A 53 45.52 -1.41 4.01
CA LEU A 53 44.70 -0.21 3.97
C LEU A 53 44.20 0.24 5.35
N GLN A 54 44.66 -0.42 6.41
CA GLN A 54 44.34 -0.10 7.81
C GLN A 54 42.84 -0.02 8.08
N VAL A 55 42.09 -1.00 7.56
CA VAL A 55 40.65 -1.17 7.78
C VAL A 55 40.34 -2.61 8.21
N SER A 56 39.18 -2.87 8.76
CA SER A 56 38.73 -4.24 9.01
C SER A 56 38.32 -4.92 7.70
N PRO A 57 38.42 -6.28 7.58
CA PRO A 57 37.86 -6.98 6.42
C PRO A 57 36.36 -6.73 6.23
N ALA A 58 35.62 -6.55 7.33
CA ALA A 58 34.20 -6.17 7.31
C ALA A 58 33.96 -4.82 6.63
N TRP A 59 34.89 -3.87 6.70
CA TRP A 59 34.77 -2.57 6.05
C TRP A 59 34.55 -2.66 4.54
N PHE A 60 35.14 -3.65 3.89
CA PHE A 60 34.92 -3.89 2.47
C PHE A 60 33.57 -4.53 2.17
N LEU A 61 33.04 -5.32 3.11
CA LEU A 61 31.79 -6.05 2.98
C LEU A 61 30.56 -5.19 3.38
N ASP A 62 30.81 -4.12 4.14
CA ASP A 62 29.84 -3.47 5.01
C ASP A 62 29.00 -2.36 4.36
N SER A 63 29.00 -2.15 3.05
CA SER A 63 28.38 -0.92 2.58
C SER A 63 27.15 -1.02 1.69
N SER A 64 26.80 -2.16 1.18
CA SER A 64 25.51 -2.26 0.47
C SER A 64 24.48 -3.03 1.28
N ALA A 65 24.90 -4.07 1.99
CA ALA A 65 24.00 -4.85 2.84
C ALA A 65 23.57 -4.06 4.10
N ALA A 66 24.55 -3.44 4.80
CA ALA A 66 24.24 -2.66 6.02
C ALA A 66 23.39 -1.41 5.72
N ASP A 67 23.62 -0.73 4.61
CA ASP A 67 22.77 0.38 4.16
C ASP A 67 21.37 -0.13 3.76
N GLY A 68 21.30 -1.30 3.11
CA GLY A 68 20.06 -1.97 2.76
C GLY A 68 19.23 -2.36 4.00
N ASP A 69 19.87 -3.03 4.97
CA ASP A 69 19.23 -3.44 6.23
C ASP A 69 18.74 -2.23 7.05
N LEU A 70 19.52 -1.15 7.09
CA LEU A 70 19.10 0.09 7.76
C LEU A 70 17.93 0.76 7.05
N CYS A 71 17.90 0.76 5.72
CA CYS A 71 16.77 1.27 4.94
C CYS A 71 15.51 0.42 5.18
N LEU A 72 15.61 -0.91 5.17
CA LEU A 72 14.49 -1.79 5.49
C LEU A 72 13.99 -1.60 6.92
N ALA A 73 14.89 -1.43 7.90
CA ALA A 73 14.48 -1.14 9.27
C ALA A 73 13.72 0.19 9.39
N ARG A 74 14.18 1.24 8.67
CA ARG A 74 13.49 2.53 8.61
C ARG A 74 12.13 2.42 7.90
N ALA A 75 12.05 1.66 6.82
CA ALA A 75 10.81 1.43 6.10
C ALA A 75 9.76 0.71 6.98
N ARG A 76 10.18 -0.33 7.73
CA ARG A 76 9.33 -1.02 8.72
C ARG A 76 8.82 -0.06 9.81
N GLN A 77 9.71 0.80 10.33
CA GLN A 77 9.34 1.80 11.33
C GLN A 77 8.31 2.79 10.77
N ALA A 78 8.57 3.37 9.61
CA ALA A 78 7.65 4.30 8.96
C ALA A 78 6.27 3.67 8.71
N LEU A 79 6.23 2.40 8.26
CA LEU A 79 5.00 1.65 8.08
C LEU A 79 4.24 1.47 9.41
N ALA A 80 4.93 1.15 10.50
CA ALA A 80 4.35 1.00 11.84
C ALA A 80 3.80 2.33 12.39
N GLU A 81 4.44 3.45 12.06
CA GLU A 81 4.03 4.81 12.42
C GLU A 81 2.93 5.36 11.48
N LYS A 82 2.49 4.55 10.49
CA LYS A 82 1.53 4.93 9.44
C LYS A 82 2.00 6.05 8.51
N ASP A 83 3.30 6.30 8.45
CA ASP A 83 3.94 7.19 7.49
C ASP A 83 4.23 6.39 6.20
N TYR A 84 3.18 6.20 5.39
CA TYR A 84 3.26 5.38 4.19
C TYR A 84 4.12 6.02 3.11
N ASP A 85 4.04 7.34 2.96
CA ASP A 85 4.85 8.10 1.99
C ASP A 85 6.33 8.09 2.38
N GLY A 86 6.63 8.22 3.67
CA GLY A 86 7.97 8.05 4.22
C GLY A 86 8.52 6.65 3.97
N CYS A 87 7.71 5.61 4.17
CA CYS A 87 8.07 4.23 3.87
C CYS A 87 8.44 4.06 2.38
N LEU A 88 7.58 4.50 1.47
CA LEU A 88 7.81 4.41 0.03
C LEU A 88 9.05 5.18 -0.40
N SER A 89 9.27 6.38 0.13
CA SER A 89 10.45 7.20 -0.19
C SER A 89 11.78 6.57 0.25
N VAL A 90 11.75 5.81 1.35
CA VAL A 90 12.92 5.05 1.82
C VAL A 90 13.18 3.85 0.91
N LEU A 91 12.13 3.12 0.50
CA LEU A 91 12.25 1.96 -0.38
C LEU A 91 12.75 2.32 -1.79
N GLU A 92 12.38 3.48 -2.32
CA GLU A 92 12.86 3.99 -3.62
C GLU A 92 14.37 4.24 -3.68
N ARG A 93 15.04 4.37 -2.53
CA ARG A 93 16.50 4.55 -2.44
C ARG A 93 17.26 3.23 -2.44
N LEU A 94 16.59 2.10 -2.31
CA LEU A 94 17.21 0.79 -2.34
C LEU A 94 17.66 0.46 -3.78
N ALA A 95 18.93 0.13 -3.94
CA ALA A 95 19.50 -0.29 -5.23
C ALA A 95 19.06 -1.71 -5.63
N ASP A 96 18.76 -2.54 -4.64
CA ASP A 96 18.28 -3.92 -4.83
C ASP A 96 16.94 -4.08 -4.08
N THR A 97 15.90 -4.38 -4.83
CA THR A 97 14.58 -4.64 -4.29
C THR A 97 14.46 -6.12 -3.94
N GLY A 98 15.05 -6.52 -2.81
CA GLY A 98 14.83 -7.84 -2.23
C GLY A 98 13.34 -8.08 -1.92
N ASP A 99 12.99 -9.31 -1.68
CA ASP A 99 11.60 -9.76 -1.50
C ASP A 99 10.87 -9.05 -0.34
N GLU A 100 11.60 -8.74 0.74
CA GLU A 100 11.07 -7.95 1.86
C GLU A 100 10.74 -6.50 1.44
N ALA A 101 11.57 -5.87 0.61
CA ALA A 101 11.30 -4.54 0.11
C ALA A 101 10.03 -4.52 -0.76
N LEU A 102 9.81 -5.53 -1.58
CA LEU A 102 8.60 -5.70 -2.39
C LEU A 102 7.35 -5.86 -1.50
N LEU A 103 7.46 -6.63 -0.42
CA LEU A 103 6.34 -6.82 0.51
C LEU A 103 6.00 -5.51 1.23
N LEU A 104 7.01 -4.79 1.75
CA LEU A 104 6.81 -3.49 2.39
C LEU A 104 6.25 -2.45 1.42
N ASP A 105 6.73 -2.43 0.17
CA ASP A 105 6.22 -1.54 -0.88
C ASP A 105 4.75 -1.84 -1.19
N SER A 106 4.39 -3.11 -1.32
CA SER A 106 3.01 -3.52 -1.54
C SER A 106 2.10 -3.09 -0.38
N MET A 107 2.52 -3.33 0.87
CA MET A 107 1.75 -2.94 2.05
C MET A 107 1.59 -1.42 2.18
N ALA A 108 2.68 -0.65 2.05
CA ALA A 108 2.65 0.80 2.16
C ALA A 108 1.82 1.43 1.04
N SER A 109 2.01 0.97 -0.20
CA SER A 109 1.24 1.45 -1.36
C SER A 109 -0.25 1.16 -1.21
N LEU A 110 -0.63 -0.04 -0.73
CA LEU A 110 -2.03 -0.38 -0.50
C LEU A 110 -2.68 0.49 0.59
N LEU A 111 -2.01 0.67 1.73
CA LEU A 111 -2.54 1.47 2.83
C LEU A 111 -2.65 2.95 2.45
N SER A 112 -1.67 3.49 1.70
CA SER A 112 -1.75 4.84 1.13
C SER A 112 -2.88 4.94 0.09
N ALA A 113 -3.10 3.89 -0.73
CA ALA A 113 -4.21 3.85 -1.69
C ALA A 113 -5.58 3.86 -0.99
N GLU A 114 -5.76 3.08 0.07
CA GLU A 114 -6.99 3.06 0.87
C GLU A 114 -7.26 4.42 1.53
N GLN A 115 -6.22 5.10 2.02
CA GLN A 115 -6.33 6.45 2.55
C GLN A 115 -6.72 7.45 1.45
N ALA A 116 -6.05 7.42 0.31
CA ALA A 116 -6.37 8.29 -0.83
C ALA A 116 -7.79 8.06 -1.36
N LEU A 117 -8.27 6.80 -1.36
CA LEU A 117 -9.66 6.46 -1.68
C LEU A 117 -10.63 7.08 -0.67
N GLY A 118 -10.32 6.98 0.63
CA GLY A 118 -11.12 7.59 1.70
C GLY A 118 -11.23 9.11 1.58
N ASP A 119 -10.18 9.75 1.06
CA ASP A 119 -10.11 11.19 0.79
C ASP A 119 -10.66 11.59 -0.60
N GLU A 120 -11.20 10.63 -1.36
CA GLU A 120 -11.74 10.80 -2.73
C GLU A 120 -10.69 11.23 -3.77
N ARG A 121 -9.41 10.91 -3.53
CA ARG A 121 -8.31 11.13 -4.47
C ARG A 121 -8.17 9.92 -5.41
N PHE A 122 -9.20 9.66 -6.23
CA PHE A 122 -9.37 8.41 -6.98
C PHE A 122 -8.21 8.08 -7.93
N GLN A 123 -7.65 9.06 -8.63
CA GLN A 123 -6.53 8.83 -9.54
C GLN A 123 -5.27 8.39 -8.79
N GLN A 124 -4.97 9.03 -7.65
CA GLN A 124 -3.86 8.66 -6.79
C GLN A 124 -4.09 7.29 -6.16
N ALA A 125 -5.30 7.03 -5.66
CA ALA A 125 -5.66 5.75 -5.07
C ALA A 125 -5.48 4.60 -6.07
N GLU A 126 -5.94 4.76 -7.30
CA GLU A 126 -5.78 3.74 -8.35
C GLU A 126 -4.31 3.50 -8.70
N ALA A 127 -3.51 4.54 -8.86
CA ALA A 127 -2.08 4.41 -9.17
C ALA A 127 -1.33 3.66 -8.06
N LEU A 128 -1.58 4.00 -6.79
CA LEU A 128 -1.00 3.33 -5.63
C LEU A 128 -1.47 1.88 -5.50
N ALA A 129 -2.75 1.61 -5.74
CA ALA A 129 -3.28 0.24 -5.70
C ALA A 129 -2.69 -0.65 -6.82
N ARG A 130 -2.44 -0.10 -8.01
CA ARG A 130 -1.72 -0.82 -9.08
C ARG A 130 -0.28 -1.12 -8.68
N ARG A 131 0.44 -0.14 -8.12
CA ARG A 131 1.79 -0.34 -7.58
C ARG A 131 1.80 -1.46 -6.52
N ALA A 132 0.83 -1.43 -5.60
CA ALA A 132 0.69 -2.45 -4.57
C ALA A 132 0.49 -3.85 -5.15
N ALA A 133 -0.38 -4.00 -6.16
CA ALA A 133 -0.61 -5.26 -6.83
C ALA A 133 0.64 -5.77 -7.56
N ASP A 134 1.34 -4.90 -8.29
CA ASP A 134 2.56 -5.23 -9.02
C ASP A 134 3.69 -5.70 -8.09
N SER A 135 3.88 -5.02 -6.95
CA SER A 135 4.89 -5.41 -5.95
C SER A 135 4.51 -6.70 -5.24
N ALA A 136 3.22 -6.91 -4.92
CA ALA A 136 2.73 -8.18 -4.36
C ALA A 136 2.90 -9.36 -5.32
N GLU A 137 2.76 -9.14 -6.62
CA GLU A 137 2.89 -10.19 -7.63
C GLU A 137 4.35 -10.60 -7.87
N LYS A 138 5.28 -9.64 -7.75
CA LYS A 138 6.73 -9.86 -7.87
C LYS A 138 7.35 -10.54 -6.65
N SER A 139 6.71 -10.40 -5.48
CA SER A 139 7.21 -10.99 -4.24
C SER A 139 7.04 -12.50 -4.21
N LEU A 140 8.04 -13.21 -3.69
CA LEU A 140 7.97 -14.66 -3.42
C LEU A 140 6.92 -14.99 -2.36
N TYR A 141 6.69 -14.06 -1.41
CA TYR A 141 5.64 -14.15 -0.38
C TYR A 141 4.29 -13.63 -0.89
N ARG A 142 3.93 -14.03 -2.10
CA ARG A 142 2.68 -13.64 -2.75
C ARG A 142 1.52 -13.71 -1.77
N SER A 143 1.04 -12.55 -1.31
CA SER A 143 -0.11 -12.47 -0.40
C SER A 143 -1.41 -12.33 -1.20
N PRO A 144 -2.26 -13.36 -1.25
CA PRO A 144 -3.56 -13.24 -1.91
C PRO A 144 -4.40 -12.09 -1.35
N GLU A 145 -4.27 -11.79 -0.06
CA GLU A 145 -5.00 -10.70 0.58
C GLU A 145 -4.59 -9.34 0.01
N LEU A 146 -3.30 -9.07 -0.19
CA LEU A 146 -2.83 -7.81 -0.78
C LEU A 146 -3.35 -7.65 -2.22
N CYS A 147 -3.33 -8.73 -3.02
CA CYS A 147 -3.86 -8.71 -4.37
C CYS A 147 -5.37 -8.42 -4.39
N VAL A 148 -6.14 -9.06 -3.52
CA VAL A 148 -7.60 -8.85 -3.40
C VAL A 148 -7.91 -7.42 -2.98
N ARG A 149 -7.24 -6.89 -1.95
CA ARG A 149 -7.46 -5.53 -1.47
C ARG A 149 -7.09 -4.48 -2.52
N SER A 150 -5.97 -4.67 -3.20
CA SER A 150 -5.55 -3.76 -4.29
C SER A 150 -6.57 -3.75 -5.43
N SER A 151 -7.04 -4.93 -5.85
CA SER A 151 -8.08 -5.05 -6.88
C SER A 151 -9.40 -4.41 -6.46
N ALA A 152 -9.77 -4.50 -5.17
CA ALA A 152 -10.96 -3.85 -4.62
C ALA A 152 -10.87 -2.32 -4.70
N VAL A 153 -9.71 -1.74 -4.35
CA VAL A 153 -9.48 -0.29 -4.47
C VAL A 153 -9.58 0.16 -5.92
N ILE A 154 -8.95 -0.57 -6.87
CA ILE A 154 -9.00 -0.26 -8.30
C ILE A 154 -10.46 -0.30 -8.80
N ALA A 155 -11.19 -1.38 -8.48
CA ALA A 155 -12.58 -1.52 -8.89
C ALA A 155 -13.46 -0.40 -8.31
N ARG A 156 -13.22 0.01 -7.06
CA ARG A 156 -13.92 1.14 -6.43
C ARG A 156 -13.64 2.46 -7.14
N CYS A 157 -12.36 2.76 -7.41
CA CYS A 157 -11.98 3.99 -8.13
C CYS A 157 -12.64 4.06 -9.51
N ARG A 158 -12.66 2.94 -10.26
CA ARG A 158 -13.27 2.86 -11.58
C ARG A 158 -14.80 3.00 -11.54
N THR A 159 -15.44 2.47 -10.52
CA THR A 159 -16.88 2.62 -10.31
C THR A 159 -17.25 4.09 -10.05
N GLU A 160 -16.50 4.79 -9.20
CA GLU A 160 -16.73 6.20 -8.92
C GLU A 160 -16.45 7.10 -10.14
N ALA A 161 -15.41 6.77 -10.92
CA ALA A 161 -15.09 7.48 -12.16
C ALA A 161 -16.05 7.16 -13.32
N LYS A 162 -16.88 6.12 -13.21
CA LYS A 162 -17.76 5.58 -14.25
C LYS A 162 -17.01 5.22 -15.55
N ASP A 163 -15.75 4.82 -15.42
CA ASP A 163 -14.87 4.45 -16.52
C ASP A 163 -14.30 3.05 -16.31
N GLY A 164 -14.64 2.12 -17.19
CA GLY A 164 -14.17 0.72 -17.12
C GLY A 164 -14.61 -0.05 -15.87
N ALA A 165 -15.70 0.36 -15.22
CA ALA A 165 -16.18 -0.22 -13.97
C ALA A 165 -16.48 -1.71 -14.07
N GLU A 166 -17.19 -2.15 -15.11
CA GLU A 166 -17.56 -3.57 -15.31
C GLU A 166 -16.32 -4.46 -15.37
N GLN A 167 -15.34 -4.09 -16.20
CA GLN A 167 -14.10 -4.85 -16.34
C GLN A 167 -13.34 -4.92 -15.02
N ALA A 168 -13.22 -3.80 -14.29
CA ALA A 168 -12.51 -3.74 -13.02
C ALA A 168 -13.21 -4.60 -11.94
N VAL A 169 -14.54 -4.64 -11.93
CA VAL A 169 -15.32 -5.50 -11.03
C VAL A 169 -15.14 -6.97 -11.39
N ASP A 170 -15.12 -7.33 -12.67
CA ASP A 170 -14.91 -8.72 -13.10
C ASP A 170 -13.49 -9.19 -12.81
N ASP A 171 -12.50 -8.32 -12.93
CA ASP A 171 -11.11 -8.64 -12.56
C ASP A 171 -10.99 -8.82 -11.04
N TYR A 172 -11.65 -7.98 -10.25
CA TYR A 172 -11.74 -8.15 -8.80
C TYR A 172 -12.38 -9.50 -8.41
N LYS A 173 -13.50 -9.88 -9.03
CA LYS A 173 -14.13 -11.19 -8.80
C LYS A 173 -13.19 -12.35 -9.09
N LYS A 174 -12.42 -12.29 -10.19
CA LYS A 174 -11.44 -13.34 -10.54
C LYS A 174 -10.35 -13.48 -9.49
N VAL A 175 -9.77 -12.35 -9.04
CA VAL A 175 -8.74 -12.34 -8.00
C VAL A 175 -9.31 -12.86 -6.68
N TYR A 176 -10.54 -12.46 -6.32
CA TYR A 176 -11.22 -12.90 -5.11
C TYR A 176 -11.47 -14.40 -5.07
N LEU A 177 -11.87 -15.04 -6.18
CA LEU A 177 -12.11 -16.48 -6.23
C LEU A 177 -10.85 -17.31 -5.93
N GLN A 178 -9.67 -16.70 -6.00
CA GLN A 178 -8.39 -17.31 -5.64
C GLN A 178 -8.02 -17.14 -4.16
N ALA A 179 -8.73 -16.26 -3.44
CA ALA A 179 -8.49 -15.96 -2.03
C ALA A 179 -9.76 -16.25 -1.22
N GLN A 180 -9.62 -16.72 0.02
CA GLN A 180 -10.78 -17.07 0.84
C GLN A 180 -11.47 -15.85 1.45
N ASN A 181 -12.79 -15.91 1.47
CA ASN A 181 -13.86 -15.12 2.07
C ASN A 181 -13.47 -13.79 2.73
N ASN A 182 -13.91 -12.66 2.16
CA ASN A 182 -13.65 -11.33 2.68
C ASN A 182 -14.94 -10.51 2.77
N VAL A 183 -15.25 -10.00 3.97
CA VAL A 183 -16.37 -9.08 4.22
C VAL A 183 -16.34 -7.88 3.27
N ARG A 184 -15.17 -7.32 3.02
CA ARG A 184 -14.96 -6.19 2.09
C ARG A 184 -15.44 -6.49 0.66
N TYR A 185 -15.34 -7.74 0.23
CA TYR A 185 -15.85 -8.16 -1.07
C TYR A 185 -17.37 -8.05 -1.15
N HIS A 186 -18.06 -8.59 -0.16
CA HIS A 186 -19.53 -8.52 -0.11
C HIS A 186 -20.00 -7.08 0.04
N LEU A 187 -19.33 -6.24 0.84
CA LEU A 187 -19.63 -4.82 0.95
C LEU A 187 -19.42 -4.09 -0.37
N PHE A 188 -18.33 -4.39 -1.10
CA PHE A 188 -18.08 -3.82 -2.40
C PHE A 188 -19.15 -4.23 -3.43
N LEU A 189 -19.50 -5.53 -3.51
CA LEU A 189 -20.52 -6.00 -4.44
C LEU A 189 -21.91 -5.44 -4.11
N ALA A 190 -22.25 -5.33 -2.81
CA ALA A 190 -23.50 -4.69 -2.39
C ALA A 190 -23.58 -3.24 -2.86
N ARG A 191 -22.48 -2.49 -2.71
CA ARG A 191 -22.37 -1.11 -3.19
C ARG A 191 -22.52 -1.03 -4.70
N TYR A 192 -21.77 -1.85 -5.45
CA TYR A 192 -21.85 -1.89 -6.91
C TYR A 192 -23.27 -2.24 -7.39
N ALA A 193 -23.93 -3.20 -6.75
CA ALA A 193 -25.30 -3.54 -7.07
C ALA A 193 -26.28 -2.38 -6.84
N LEU A 194 -26.07 -1.57 -5.78
CA LEU A 194 -26.85 -0.35 -5.53
C LEU A 194 -26.63 0.74 -6.57
N GLU A 195 -25.42 0.88 -7.11
CA GLU A 195 -25.12 1.82 -8.21
C GLU A 195 -25.84 1.39 -9.51
N GLN A 196 -26.02 0.07 -9.70
CA GLN A 196 -26.76 -0.49 -10.83
C GLN A 196 -28.28 -0.63 -10.57
N GLU A 197 -28.78 -0.08 -9.44
CA GLU A 197 -30.18 -0.16 -9.01
C GLU A 197 -30.69 -1.60 -8.75
N HIS A 198 -29.80 -2.57 -8.59
CA HIS A 198 -30.12 -3.96 -8.30
C HIS A 198 -30.27 -4.22 -6.81
N ILE A 199 -31.34 -3.71 -6.18
CA ILE A 199 -31.56 -3.73 -4.73
C ILE A 199 -31.49 -5.14 -4.14
N GLN A 200 -32.14 -6.13 -4.81
CA GLN A 200 -32.16 -7.52 -4.34
C GLN A 200 -30.78 -8.18 -4.36
N ALA A 201 -29.94 -7.82 -5.33
CA ALA A 201 -28.56 -8.30 -5.38
C ALA A 201 -27.74 -7.71 -4.22
N ALA A 202 -27.89 -6.41 -3.96
CA ALA A 202 -27.24 -5.75 -2.84
C ALA A 202 -27.62 -6.38 -1.49
N GLU A 203 -28.90 -6.69 -1.30
CA GLU A 203 -29.35 -7.37 -0.09
C GLU A 203 -28.72 -8.75 0.07
N ARG A 204 -28.67 -9.56 -0.97
CA ARG A 204 -28.04 -10.89 -0.91
C ARG A 204 -26.59 -10.81 -0.48
N GLU A 205 -25.83 -9.84 -1.01
CA GLU A 205 -24.43 -9.66 -0.63
C GLU A 205 -24.31 -9.27 0.85
N ILE A 206 -25.16 -8.37 1.36
CA ILE A 206 -25.18 -8.00 2.78
C ILE A 206 -25.53 -9.19 3.69
N TRP A 207 -26.48 -10.04 3.28
CA TRP A 207 -26.88 -11.24 4.04
C TRP A 207 -25.81 -12.34 4.01
N SER A 208 -24.91 -12.33 3.03
CA SER A 208 -23.81 -13.30 2.93
C SER A 208 -22.70 -13.06 3.96
N ILE A 209 -22.72 -11.92 4.65
CA ILE A 209 -21.74 -11.60 5.70
C ILE A 209 -22.15 -12.29 6.99
N ALA A 210 -21.47 -13.39 7.34
CA ALA A 210 -21.75 -14.17 8.54
C ALA A 210 -21.16 -13.51 9.81
N GLU A 211 -19.94 -12.98 9.72
CA GLU A 211 -19.26 -12.28 10.80
C GLU A 211 -18.82 -10.90 10.34
N LEU A 212 -19.15 -9.87 11.10
CA LEU A 212 -18.87 -8.47 10.76
C LEU A 212 -17.80 -7.90 11.68
N PRO A 213 -16.56 -7.69 11.19
CA PRO A 213 -15.51 -7.00 11.93
C PRO A 213 -15.92 -5.56 12.28
N GLU A 214 -15.50 -5.07 13.46
CA GLU A 214 -15.84 -3.71 13.92
C GLU A 214 -15.36 -2.63 12.93
N GLU A 215 -14.22 -2.85 12.29
CA GLU A 215 -13.66 -1.93 11.27
C GLU A 215 -14.57 -1.75 10.04
N ASN A 216 -15.39 -2.74 9.72
CA ASN A 216 -16.31 -2.71 8.57
C ASN A 216 -17.73 -2.31 8.94
N ARG A 217 -18.01 -2.14 10.23
CA ARG A 217 -19.37 -1.90 10.76
C ARG A 217 -20.03 -0.64 10.21
N ALA A 218 -19.29 0.45 10.15
CA ALA A 218 -19.81 1.72 9.65
C ALA A 218 -20.22 1.62 8.17
N GLU A 219 -19.37 1.05 7.32
CA GLU A 219 -19.70 0.85 5.90
C GLU A 219 -20.90 -0.09 5.71
N TYR A 220 -20.95 -1.18 6.46
CA TYR A 220 -22.09 -2.10 6.46
C TYR A 220 -23.40 -1.38 6.81
N LEU A 221 -23.41 -0.56 7.85
CA LEU A 221 -24.59 0.18 8.28
C LEU A 221 -25.02 1.23 7.25
N ILE A 222 -24.07 1.92 6.63
CA ILE A 222 -24.36 2.87 5.53
C ILE A 222 -25.02 2.15 4.36
N LEU A 223 -24.50 0.99 3.95
CA LEU A 223 -25.09 0.21 2.86
C LEU A 223 -26.50 -0.30 3.21
N ARG A 224 -26.72 -0.73 4.45
CA ARG A 224 -28.09 -1.08 4.92
C ARG A 224 -29.02 0.12 4.90
N GLY A 225 -28.52 1.29 5.29
CA GLY A 225 -29.28 2.54 5.21
C GLY A 225 -29.64 2.86 3.75
N ARG A 226 -28.70 2.74 2.81
CA ARG A 226 -28.95 2.95 1.37
C ARG A 226 -29.98 1.98 0.81
N ILE A 227 -29.90 0.71 1.17
CA ILE A 227 -30.90 -0.30 0.76
C ILE A 227 -32.27 0.10 1.28
N ALA A 228 -32.41 0.50 2.54
CA ALA A 228 -33.65 0.95 3.12
C ALA A 228 -34.20 2.21 2.43
N VAL A 229 -33.33 3.17 2.09
CA VAL A 229 -33.71 4.35 1.28
C VAL A 229 -34.29 3.95 -0.06
N ARG A 230 -33.67 3.01 -0.78
CA ARG A 230 -34.17 2.51 -2.08
C ARG A 230 -35.51 1.77 -1.97
N LYS A 231 -35.84 1.29 -0.78
CA LYS A 231 -37.14 0.65 -0.46
C LYS A 231 -38.16 1.64 0.14
N GLU A 232 -37.79 2.92 0.22
CA GLU A 232 -38.63 3.98 0.83
C GLU A 232 -38.89 3.76 2.33
N GLU A 233 -38.07 2.91 3.00
CA GLU A 233 -38.12 2.63 4.42
C GLU A 233 -37.31 3.69 5.21
N TYR A 234 -37.69 4.99 5.10
CA TYR A 234 -36.85 6.11 5.54
C TYR A 234 -36.56 6.13 7.04
N GLU A 235 -37.50 5.78 7.89
CA GLU A 235 -37.27 5.73 9.34
C GLU A 235 -36.25 4.63 9.71
N LYS A 236 -36.34 3.48 9.07
CA LYS A 236 -35.40 2.38 9.26
C LYS A 236 -34.01 2.74 8.72
N ALA A 237 -33.95 3.48 7.60
CA ALA A 237 -32.70 3.99 7.06
C ALA A 237 -32.01 4.93 8.05
N LYS A 238 -32.74 5.87 8.65
CA LYS A 238 -32.23 6.77 9.70
C LYS A 238 -31.58 6.01 10.85
N LEU A 239 -32.22 4.94 11.33
CA LEU A 239 -31.67 4.14 12.43
C LEU A 239 -30.31 3.52 12.09
N TYR A 240 -30.14 2.98 10.88
CA TYR A 240 -28.86 2.45 10.45
C TYR A 240 -27.80 3.53 10.28
N LEU A 241 -28.16 4.65 9.67
CA LEU A 241 -27.24 5.75 9.38
C LEU A 241 -26.76 6.45 10.65
N GLN A 242 -27.64 6.65 11.65
CA GLN A 242 -27.28 7.19 12.95
C GLN A 242 -26.27 6.32 13.69
N GLN A 243 -26.43 4.99 13.60
CA GLN A 243 -25.47 4.05 14.21
C GLN A 243 -24.11 4.05 13.50
N ALA A 244 -24.05 4.46 12.23
CA ALA A 244 -22.83 4.56 11.44
C ALA A 244 -22.08 5.89 11.64
N GLU A 245 -22.75 6.94 12.14
CA GLU A 245 -22.17 8.27 12.28
C GLU A 245 -21.10 8.30 13.37
N THR A 246 -19.82 8.41 12.97
CA THR A 246 -18.67 8.56 13.86
C THR A 246 -17.72 9.62 13.32
N ASP A 247 -16.96 10.27 14.22
CA ASP A 247 -15.97 11.29 13.82
C ASP A 247 -14.81 10.72 13.01
N ALA A 248 -14.57 9.40 13.11
CA ALA A 248 -13.48 8.72 12.44
C ALA A 248 -13.81 8.26 11.01
N LEU A 249 -15.04 8.52 10.49
CA LEU A 249 -15.41 8.09 9.14
C LEU A 249 -14.54 8.75 8.06
N PRO A 250 -14.05 7.96 7.07
CA PRO A 250 -13.45 8.50 5.86
C PRO A 250 -14.40 9.48 5.13
N LYS A 251 -13.83 10.47 4.46
CA LYS A 251 -14.59 11.53 3.77
C LYS A 251 -15.64 10.98 2.79
N ILE A 252 -15.26 9.95 2.02
CA ILE A 252 -16.15 9.28 1.06
C ILE A 252 -17.39 8.67 1.73
N LEU A 253 -17.22 7.98 2.85
CA LEU A 253 -18.32 7.36 3.59
C LEU A 253 -19.17 8.41 4.31
N ARG A 254 -18.53 9.47 4.83
CA ARG A 254 -19.21 10.59 5.48
C ARG A 254 -20.12 11.35 4.53
N ARG A 255 -19.64 11.60 3.30
CA ARG A 255 -20.45 12.24 2.25
C ARG A 255 -21.67 11.39 1.90
N GLU A 256 -21.48 10.08 1.75
CA GLU A 256 -22.55 9.13 1.44
C GLU A 256 -23.59 9.08 2.56
N LEU A 257 -23.15 9.03 3.83
CA LEU A 257 -24.01 9.05 5.00
C LEU A 257 -24.86 10.33 5.04
N TYR A 258 -24.23 11.50 4.92
CA TYR A 258 -24.94 12.77 4.99
C TYR A 258 -25.95 12.95 3.86
N ARG A 259 -25.61 12.51 2.65
CA ARG A 259 -26.54 12.49 1.51
C ARG A 259 -27.78 11.64 1.81
N CYS A 260 -27.61 10.46 2.39
CA CYS A 260 -28.71 9.58 2.73
C CYS A 260 -29.55 10.14 3.90
N MET A 261 -28.91 10.71 4.90
CA MET A 261 -29.61 11.34 6.04
C MET A 261 -30.43 12.57 5.61
N GLU A 262 -29.86 13.41 4.73
CA GLU A 262 -30.60 14.55 4.12
C GLU A 262 -31.87 14.07 3.44
N LEU A 263 -31.75 13.07 2.56
CA LEU A 263 -32.88 12.50 1.83
C LEU A 263 -33.93 11.92 2.77
N CYS A 264 -33.53 11.09 3.72
CA CYS A 264 -34.46 10.48 4.69
C CYS A 264 -35.19 11.56 5.52
N SER A 265 -34.48 12.58 5.96
CA SER A 265 -35.05 13.66 6.77
C SER A 265 -36.04 14.48 5.97
N ARG A 266 -35.77 14.76 4.69
CA ARG A 266 -36.68 15.45 3.79
C ARG A 266 -37.96 14.64 3.54
N GLU A 267 -37.83 13.37 3.22
CA GLU A 267 -38.97 12.48 2.92
C GLU A 267 -39.85 12.21 4.17
N THR A 268 -39.28 12.31 5.38
CA THR A 268 -40.05 12.20 6.63
C THR A 268 -40.57 13.53 7.18
N GLY A 269 -40.38 14.65 6.43
CA GLY A 269 -40.87 15.97 6.81
C GLY A 269 -40.00 16.70 7.85
N ASP A 270 -38.86 16.18 8.25
CA ASP A 270 -37.92 16.80 9.15
C ASP A 270 -36.95 17.72 8.37
N TYR A 271 -37.47 18.82 7.89
CA TYR A 271 -36.73 19.77 7.05
C TYR A 271 -35.56 20.45 7.79
N ARG A 272 -35.61 20.52 9.11
CA ARG A 272 -34.53 21.08 9.90
C ARG A 272 -33.29 20.18 9.84
N SER A 273 -33.45 18.89 10.14
CA SER A 273 -32.37 17.92 10.04
C SER A 273 -31.89 17.75 8.61
N ALA A 274 -32.77 17.83 7.61
CA ALA A 274 -32.39 17.80 6.20
C ALA A 274 -31.43 18.95 5.87
N TYR A 275 -31.74 20.19 6.31
CA TYR A 275 -30.87 21.34 6.11
C TYR A 275 -29.51 21.18 6.82
N GLU A 276 -29.50 20.68 8.06
CA GLU A 276 -28.28 20.46 8.82
C GLU A 276 -27.35 19.45 8.12
N TYR A 277 -27.88 18.33 7.59
CA TYR A 277 -27.08 17.35 6.85
C TYR A 277 -26.63 17.86 5.48
N ALA A 278 -27.44 18.65 4.79
CA ALA A 278 -27.01 19.32 3.55
C ALA A 278 -25.85 20.28 3.81
N ALA A 279 -25.90 21.07 4.90
CA ALA A 279 -24.81 21.96 5.29
C ALA A 279 -23.53 21.17 5.65
N LYS A 280 -23.64 20.08 6.41
CA LYS A 280 -22.52 19.18 6.72
C LYS A 280 -21.90 18.60 5.44
N GLN A 281 -22.71 18.24 4.44
CA GLN A 281 -22.21 17.72 3.16
C GLN A 281 -21.42 18.75 2.36
N LEU A 282 -21.86 20.01 2.37
CA LEU A 282 -21.16 21.11 1.69
C LEU A 282 -19.84 21.51 2.37
N ALA A 283 -19.71 21.22 3.66
CA ALA A 283 -18.52 21.53 4.46
C ALA A 283 -17.41 20.47 4.34
N LEU A 284 -17.66 19.31 3.68
CA LEU A 284 -16.68 18.25 3.40
C LEU A 284 -15.82 18.59 2.18
#